data_8448a9868bd65383fab0c4343670dda7
#
_entry.id   8448a9868bd65383fab0c4343670dda7
#
_cell.length_a   1.000
_cell.length_b   1.000
_cell.length_c   1.000
_cell.angle_alpha   90.00
_cell.angle_beta   90.00
_cell.angle_gamma   90.00
#
_symmetry.space_group_name_H-M   'P 1'
#
loop_
_entity.id
_entity.type
_entity.pdbx_description
1 polymer ?
#
loop_
_entity_poly.entity_id
_entity_poly.type
_entity_poly.pdbx_seq_one_letter_code
_entity_poly.pdbx_strand_id
1 'polypeptide(L)'
;MNYDTSVFKKNLHELNIDLSDNQVNQFLTYYEMLIDKNKVMNLTAITDFDEVVEKHFIDSLALIKIINLDQQLSILDLGTGAGFPGIPLKIAFPKLKVILADSLNKRLVFLDEVISSLDLKNISTVHGRAEDLARMNLYRENFDLCVSRAVANLSTLSEYCIPFVKVGGQFISYKSAECNKEVDNARHAISLLGGKVKEIQKFEIGDSGRAFVSILKEKSSPKKYPRKAGVPSKMPL
;
A
#
# COMPACT_ATOMS: atom_id res chain seq x y z
N MET A 1 5.77 -10.41 25.05
CA MET A 1 5.87 -9.15 25.85
C MET A 1 4.47 -8.59 26.06
N ASN A 2 4.23 -7.86 27.15
CA ASN A 2 2.90 -7.26 27.38
C ASN A 2 2.97 -5.83 26.89
N TYR A 3 2.42 -5.55 25.68
CA TYR A 3 2.35 -4.20 25.11
C TYR A 3 1.08 -3.50 25.59
N ASP A 4 1.16 -2.22 25.90
CA ASP A 4 -0.04 -1.41 26.11
C ASP A 4 -0.70 -1.13 24.75
N THR A 5 -1.85 -1.72 24.53
CA THR A 5 -2.62 -1.56 23.28
C THR A 5 -3.70 -0.48 23.36
N SER A 6 -3.74 0.31 24.44
CA SER A 6 -4.79 1.31 24.67
C SER A 6 -4.82 2.38 23.57
N VAL A 7 -3.64 2.91 23.18
CA VAL A 7 -3.49 3.87 22.09
C VAL A 7 -3.92 3.26 20.77
N PHE A 8 -3.50 2.02 20.48
CA PHE A 8 -3.90 1.32 19.26
C PHE A 8 -5.43 1.16 19.17
N LYS A 9 -6.07 0.68 20.23
CA LYS A 9 -7.53 0.50 20.29
C LYS A 9 -8.27 1.84 20.15
N LYS A 10 -7.78 2.91 20.78
CA LYS A 10 -8.34 4.25 20.63
C LYS A 10 -8.32 4.70 19.15
N ASN A 11 -7.18 4.59 18.49
CA ASN A 11 -7.03 5.00 17.10
C ASN A 11 -7.88 4.15 16.14
N LEU A 12 -8.03 2.84 16.40
CA LEU A 12 -8.96 1.98 15.66
C LEU A 12 -10.40 2.44 15.80
N HIS A 13 -10.83 2.78 17.01
CA HIS A 13 -12.17 3.30 17.26
C HIS A 13 -12.43 4.61 16.48
N GLU A 14 -11.45 5.51 16.38
CA GLU A 14 -11.55 6.73 15.58
C GLU A 14 -11.71 6.46 14.08
N LEU A 15 -11.21 5.30 13.61
CA LEU A 15 -11.39 4.81 12.24
C LEU A 15 -12.66 3.96 12.06
N ASN A 16 -13.45 3.74 13.13
CA ASN A 16 -14.57 2.80 13.16
C ASN A 16 -14.17 1.38 12.75
N ILE A 17 -13.01 0.93 13.21
CA ILE A 17 -12.50 -0.43 12.99
C ILE A 17 -12.55 -1.21 14.29
N ASP A 18 -13.31 -2.31 14.29
CA ASP A 18 -13.33 -3.26 15.39
C ASP A 18 -12.49 -4.49 15.02
N LEU A 19 -11.44 -4.74 15.81
CA LEU A 19 -10.59 -5.90 15.67
C LEU A 19 -10.92 -6.94 16.75
N SER A 20 -10.97 -8.21 16.37
CA SER A 20 -10.99 -9.32 17.32
C SER A 20 -9.66 -9.41 18.08
N ASP A 21 -9.67 -10.08 19.25
CA ASP A 21 -8.44 -10.33 20.02
C ASP A 21 -7.37 -11.06 19.19
N ASN A 22 -7.80 -11.97 18.30
CA ASN A 22 -6.89 -12.66 17.37
C ASN A 22 -6.20 -11.68 16.41
N GLN A 23 -6.94 -10.74 15.83
CA GLN A 23 -6.38 -9.72 14.93
C GLN A 23 -5.43 -8.78 15.67
N VAL A 24 -5.76 -8.37 16.90
CA VAL A 24 -4.85 -7.58 17.75
C VAL A 24 -3.56 -8.38 17.99
N ASN A 25 -3.65 -9.65 18.34
CA ASN A 25 -2.48 -10.52 18.52
C ASN A 25 -1.66 -10.69 17.22
N GLN A 26 -2.31 -10.75 16.05
CA GLN A 26 -1.61 -10.76 14.77
C GLN A 26 -0.82 -9.47 14.54
N PHE A 27 -1.35 -8.29 14.90
CA PHE A 27 -0.60 -7.03 14.85
C PHE A 27 0.61 -7.02 15.78
N LEU A 28 0.46 -7.53 17.02
CA LEU A 28 1.56 -7.61 17.97
C LEU A 28 2.66 -8.57 17.50
N THR A 29 2.28 -9.74 17.00
CA THR A 29 3.23 -10.70 16.44
C THR A 29 3.95 -10.11 15.21
N TYR A 30 3.22 -9.42 14.34
CA TYR A 30 3.82 -8.74 13.19
C TYR A 30 4.82 -7.67 13.62
N TYR A 31 4.50 -6.88 14.64
CA TYR A 31 5.44 -5.92 15.22
C TYR A 31 6.71 -6.59 15.70
N GLU A 32 6.60 -7.66 16.51
CA GLU A 32 7.77 -8.40 17.03
C GLU A 32 8.64 -8.94 15.89
N MET A 33 8.03 -9.55 14.87
CA MET A 33 8.75 -10.06 13.70
C MET A 33 9.44 -8.92 12.92
N LEU A 34 8.77 -7.77 12.78
CA LEU A 34 9.31 -6.59 12.10
C LEU A 34 10.57 -6.08 12.83
N ILE A 35 10.48 -5.90 14.16
CA ILE A 35 11.59 -5.38 14.94
C ILE A 35 12.77 -6.35 14.97
N ASP A 36 12.52 -7.64 15.09
CA ASP A 36 13.59 -8.63 15.04
C ASP A 36 14.28 -8.65 13.67
N LYS A 37 13.52 -8.71 12.58
CA LYS A 37 14.08 -8.70 11.22
C LYS A 37 14.77 -7.38 10.88
N ASN A 38 14.30 -6.26 11.45
CA ASN A 38 14.87 -4.94 11.21
C ASN A 38 16.32 -4.81 11.66
N LYS A 39 16.75 -5.59 12.67
CA LYS A 39 18.15 -5.65 13.15
C LYS A 39 19.15 -6.04 12.05
N VAL A 40 18.68 -6.77 11.03
CA VAL A 40 19.54 -7.31 9.96
C VAL A 40 19.17 -6.79 8.55
N MET A 41 17.98 -6.19 8.37
CA MET A 41 17.49 -5.84 7.03
C MET A 41 17.21 -4.36 6.79
N ASN A 42 17.23 -3.53 7.83
CA ASN A 42 16.84 -2.11 7.73
C ASN A 42 15.49 -1.92 7.00
N LEU A 43 14.45 -2.57 7.50
CA LEU A 43 13.10 -2.53 6.92
C LEU A 43 12.39 -1.21 7.19
N THR A 44 12.64 -0.63 8.38
CA THR A 44 12.06 0.64 8.82
C THR A 44 13.03 1.39 9.74
N ALA A 45 12.96 2.73 9.72
CA ALA A 45 13.65 3.57 10.70
C ALA A 45 12.85 3.71 12.02
N ILE A 46 11.58 3.33 12.02
CA ILE A 46 10.67 3.45 13.17
C ILE A 46 10.61 2.12 13.87
N THR A 47 11.02 2.08 15.15
CA THR A 47 11.14 0.84 15.94
C THR A 47 10.39 0.88 17.27
N ASP A 48 10.05 2.07 17.75
CA ASP A 48 9.20 2.22 18.94
C ASP A 48 7.79 1.69 18.66
N PHE A 49 7.17 1.02 19.64
CA PHE A 49 5.88 0.36 19.46
C PHE A 49 4.77 1.35 19.12
N ASP A 50 4.65 2.43 19.88
CA ASP A 50 3.58 3.41 19.67
C ASP A 50 3.77 4.15 18.34
N GLU A 51 5.00 4.44 17.97
CA GLU A 51 5.30 5.03 16.66
C GLU A 51 5.00 4.08 15.49
N VAL A 52 5.29 2.77 15.61
CA VAL A 52 4.95 1.76 14.59
C VAL A 52 3.43 1.63 14.48
N VAL A 53 2.73 1.58 15.61
CA VAL A 53 1.27 1.56 15.66
C VAL A 53 0.70 2.76 14.90
N GLU A 54 1.13 3.96 15.24
CA GLU A 54 0.59 5.18 14.63
C GLU A 54 1.00 5.34 13.17
N LYS A 55 2.31 5.33 12.89
CA LYS A 55 2.88 5.72 11.59
C LYS A 55 2.89 4.58 10.56
N HIS A 56 2.67 3.34 11.00
CA HIS A 56 2.61 2.20 10.08
C HIS A 56 1.25 1.50 10.09
N PHE A 57 0.74 1.07 11.25
CA PHE A 57 -0.51 0.31 11.30
C PHE A 57 -1.71 1.21 11.02
N ILE A 58 -1.92 2.25 11.80
CA ILE A 58 -3.04 3.18 11.65
C ILE A 58 -2.98 3.92 10.33
N ASP A 59 -1.79 4.38 9.90
CA ASP A 59 -1.57 4.99 8.58
C ASP A 59 -2.02 4.06 7.44
N SER A 60 -1.71 2.76 7.53
CA SER A 60 -2.16 1.76 6.56
C SER A 60 -3.68 1.59 6.56
N LEU A 61 -4.28 1.50 7.76
CA LEU A 61 -5.72 1.26 7.95
C LEU A 61 -6.58 2.49 7.63
N ALA A 62 -6.01 3.68 7.64
CA ALA A 62 -6.72 4.93 7.29
C ALA A 62 -7.34 4.90 5.89
N LEU A 63 -6.96 3.97 5.01
CA LEU A 63 -7.58 3.73 3.70
C LEU A 63 -9.10 3.54 3.77
N ILE A 64 -9.62 3.05 4.91
CA ILE A 64 -11.07 2.93 5.14
C ILE A 64 -11.83 4.26 5.03
N LYS A 65 -11.14 5.39 5.23
CA LYS A 65 -11.74 6.73 5.09
C LYS A 65 -12.26 7.02 3.67
N ILE A 66 -11.72 6.34 2.65
CA ILE A 66 -12.05 6.58 1.23
C ILE A 66 -12.51 5.34 0.48
N ILE A 67 -12.28 4.14 1.02
CA ILE A 67 -12.65 2.86 0.38
C ILE A 67 -13.36 1.99 1.41
N ASN A 68 -14.53 1.46 1.03
CA ASN A 68 -15.14 0.37 1.82
C ASN A 68 -14.31 -0.90 1.65
N LEU A 69 -13.60 -1.30 2.71
CA LEU A 69 -12.70 -2.45 2.73
C LEU A 69 -13.37 -3.74 3.24
N ASP A 70 -14.58 -3.67 3.80
CA ASP A 70 -15.32 -4.85 4.28
C ASP A 70 -16.05 -5.60 3.15
N GLN A 71 -15.38 -5.75 2.03
CA GLN A 71 -15.86 -6.46 0.85
C GLN A 71 -14.73 -7.21 0.16
N GLN A 72 -15.08 -8.08 -0.78
CA GLN A 72 -14.06 -8.75 -1.58
C GLN A 72 -13.47 -7.77 -2.62
N LEU A 73 -12.23 -7.36 -2.40
CA LEU A 73 -11.45 -6.56 -3.36
C LEU A 73 -10.11 -7.25 -3.63
N SER A 74 -9.68 -7.20 -4.88
CA SER A 74 -8.32 -7.55 -5.28
C SER A 74 -7.43 -6.33 -5.15
N ILE A 75 -6.40 -6.41 -4.31
CA ILE A 75 -5.48 -5.31 -4.01
C ILE A 75 -4.05 -5.72 -4.39
N LEU A 76 -3.38 -4.86 -5.12
CA LEU A 76 -1.93 -4.91 -5.30
C LEU A 76 -1.28 -3.84 -4.42
N ASP A 77 -0.43 -4.24 -3.49
CA ASP A 77 0.46 -3.34 -2.75
C ASP A 77 1.81 -3.29 -3.46
N LEU A 78 2.07 -2.20 -4.19
CA LEU A 78 3.26 -2.05 -5.02
C LEU A 78 4.38 -1.31 -4.31
N GLY A 79 5.53 -1.97 -4.20
CA GLY A 79 6.65 -1.48 -3.41
C GLY A 79 6.36 -1.64 -1.92
N THR A 80 5.81 -2.79 -1.54
CA THR A 80 5.26 -3.08 -0.21
C THR A 80 6.30 -2.93 0.92
N GLY A 81 7.58 -3.06 0.63
CA GLY A 81 8.65 -2.91 1.61
C GLY A 81 8.56 -3.94 2.74
N ALA A 82 8.33 -3.46 3.94
CA ALA A 82 8.10 -4.31 5.11
C ALA A 82 6.66 -4.85 5.21
N GLY A 83 5.82 -4.64 4.19
CA GLY A 83 4.43 -5.11 4.16
C GLY A 83 3.38 -4.02 4.36
N PHE A 84 3.74 -2.75 4.14
CA PHE A 84 2.86 -1.61 4.36
C PHE A 84 2.41 -0.95 3.05
N PRO A 85 1.10 -0.79 2.83
CA PRO A 85 -0.01 -1.02 3.76
C PRO A 85 -0.61 -2.45 3.73
N GLY A 86 -0.15 -3.36 2.88
CA GLY A 86 -0.83 -4.61 2.55
C GLY A 86 -1.08 -5.57 3.72
N ILE A 87 -0.11 -5.81 4.60
CA ILE A 87 -0.28 -6.71 5.77
C ILE A 87 -1.29 -6.15 6.77
N PRO A 88 -1.20 -4.88 7.25
CA PRO A 88 -2.22 -4.30 8.12
C PRO A 88 -3.64 -4.37 7.54
N LEU A 89 -3.78 -4.03 6.23
CA LEU A 89 -5.07 -4.12 5.55
C LEU A 89 -5.61 -5.55 5.56
N LYS A 90 -4.75 -6.54 5.31
CA LYS A 90 -5.16 -7.94 5.30
C LYS A 90 -5.53 -8.48 6.68
N ILE A 91 -4.83 -8.08 7.72
CA ILE A 91 -5.16 -8.45 9.11
C ILE A 91 -6.53 -7.89 9.47
N ALA A 92 -6.75 -6.58 9.24
CA ALA A 92 -7.99 -5.92 9.63
C ALA A 92 -9.19 -6.33 8.76
N PHE A 93 -8.98 -6.58 7.47
CA PHE A 93 -10.04 -6.88 6.49
C PHE A 93 -9.81 -8.23 5.78
N PRO A 94 -10.16 -9.35 6.42
CA PRO A 94 -9.84 -10.69 5.92
C PRO A 94 -10.46 -11.07 4.56
N LYS A 95 -11.52 -10.36 4.13
CA LYS A 95 -12.16 -10.59 2.82
C LYS A 95 -11.31 -10.15 1.63
N LEU A 96 -10.30 -9.27 1.86
CA LEU A 96 -9.42 -8.78 0.82
C LEU A 96 -8.57 -9.92 0.22
N LYS A 97 -8.32 -9.82 -1.09
CA LYS A 97 -7.30 -10.61 -1.79
C LYS A 97 -6.11 -9.69 -2.05
N VAL A 98 -4.96 -9.97 -1.46
CA VAL A 98 -3.81 -9.06 -1.49
C VAL A 98 -2.62 -9.70 -2.19
N ILE A 99 -1.98 -8.95 -3.10
CA ILE A 99 -0.67 -9.29 -3.63
C ILE A 99 0.32 -8.21 -3.16
N LEU A 100 1.40 -8.65 -2.52
CA LEU A 100 2.50 -7.81 -2.05
C LEU A 100 3.63 -7.87 -3.07
N ALA A 101 3.88 -6.78 -3.79
CA ALA A 101 4.91 -6.73 -4.82
C ALA A 101 6.11 -5.88 -4.38
N ASP A 102 7.32 -6.42 -4.53
CA ASP A 102 8.56 -5.67 -4.31
C ASP A 102 9.66 -6.15 -5.27
N SER A 103 10.59 -5.26 -5.60
CA SER A 103 11.76 -5.57 -6.42
C SER A 103 12.91 -6.21 -5.65
N LEU A 104 12.84 -6.24 -4.31
CA LEU A 104 13.85 -6.81 -3.43
C LEU A 104 13.35 -8.13 -2.83
N ASN A 105 13.79 -9.25 -3.40
CA ASN A 105 13.36 -10.60 -2.97
C ASN A 105 13.52 -10.86 -1.47
N LYS A 106 14.59 -10.33 -0.86
CA LYS A 106 14.81 -10.51 0.60
C LYS A 106 13.67 -9.98 1.47
N ARG A 107 12.97 -8.90 1.02
CA ARG A 107 11.80 -8.36 1.71
C ARG A 107 10.61 -9.31 1.61
N LEU A 108 10.42 -9.90 0.44
CA LEU A 108 9.33 -10.84 0.20
C LEU A 108 9.50 -12.13 1.00
N VAL A 109 10.73 -12.64 1.14
CA VAL A 109 11.01 -13.78 2.04
C VAL A 109 10.56 -13.48 3.47
N PHE A 110 10.84 -12.28 3.98
CA PHE A 110 10.32 -11.86 5.30
C PHE A 110 8.80 -11.81 5.33
N LEU A 111 8.17 -11.28 4.28
CA LEU A 111 6.70 -11.20 4.22
C LEU A 111 6.06 -12.59 4.13
N ASP A 112 6.68 -13.55 3.45
CA ASP A 112 6.21 -14.94 3.42
C ASP A 112 6.30 -15.57 4.82
N GLU A 113 7.37 -15.29 5.60
CA GLU A 113 7.49 -15.68 7.00
C GLU A 113 6.34 -15.09 7.85
N VAL A 114 6.03 -13.79 7.66
CA VAL A 114 4.92 -13.10 8.35
C VAL A 114 3.58 -13.71 7.98
N ILE A 115 3.29 -13.86 6.68
CA ILE A 115 2.03 -14.45 6.17
C ILE A 115 1.79 -15.83 6.78
N SER A 116 2.83 -16.66 6.81
CA SER A 116 2.78 -18.01 7.39
C SER A 116 2.55 -17.98 8.90
N SER A 117 3.30 -17.16 9.62
CA SER A 117 3.23 -17.06 11.09
C SER A 117 1.88 -16.55 11.57
N LEU A 118 1.26 -15.63 10.83
CA LEU A 118 -0.04 -15.04 11.16
C LEU A 118 -1.23 -15.84 10.58
N ASP A 119 -0.97 -16.96 9.88
CA ASP A 119 -1.98 -17.76 9.16
C ASP A 119 -2.88 -16.94 8.24
N LEU A 120 -2.34 -15.93 7.54
CA LEU A 120 -3.11 -15.08 6.66
C LEU A 120 -3.47 -15.84 5.38
N LYS A 121 -4.76 -15.77 4.97
CA LYS A 121 -5.28 -16.43 3.77
C LYS A 121 -5.52 -15.40 2.65
N ASN A 122 -5.49 -15.85 1.39
CA ASN A 122 -5.72 -14.98 0.22
C ASN A 122 -4.77 -13.77 0.17
N ILE A 123 -3.54 -13.96 0.56
CA ILE A 123 -2.44 -13.02 0.44
C ILE A 123 -1.22 -13.77 -0.06
N SER A 124 -0.45 -13.16 -0.95
CA SER A 124 0.78 -13.74 -1.51
C SER A 124 1.77 -12.64 -1.89
N THR A 125 3.02 -13.02 -2.07
CA THR A 125 4.09 -12.13 -2.53
C THR A 125 4.38 -12.33 -4.01
N VAL A 126 4.90 -11.29 -4.66
CA VAL A 126 5.42 -11.39 -6.03
C VAL A 126 6.69 -10.56 -6.17
N HIS A 127 7.76 -11.22 -6.62
CA HIS A 127 9.05 -10.58 -6.89
C HIS A 127 9.12 -10.08 -8.33
N GLY A 128 9.43 -8.80 -8.49
CA GLY A 128 9.66 -8.20 -9.79
C GLY A 128 9.61 -6.68 -9.75
N ARG A 129 10.07 -6.08 -10.84
CA ARG A 129 9.91 -4.64 -11.06
C ARG A 129 8.49 -4.35 -11.54
N ALA A 130 7.95 -3.22 -11.16
CA ALA A 130 6.61 -2.78 -11.58
C ALA A 130 6.46 -2.82 -13.11
N GLU A 131 7.49 -2.36 -13.82
CA GLU A 131 7.50 -2.26 -15.28
C GLU A 131 7.41 -3.63 -15.96
N ASP A 132 7.97 -4.67 -15.35
CA ASP A 132 7.95 -6.03 -15.88
C ASP A 132 6.64 -6.74 -15.52
N LEU A 133 6.22 -6.66 -14.25
CA LEU A 133 4.98 -7.26 -13.76
C LEU A 133 3.74 -6.70 -14.48
N ALA A 134 3.68 -5.37 -14.72
CA ALA A 134 2.55 -4.73 -15.39
C ALA A 134 2.43 -5.09 -16.89
N ARG A 135 3.38 -5.81 -17.46
CA ARG A 135 3.31 -6.37 -18.83
C ARG A 135 2.76 -7.78 -18.87
N MET A 136 2.71 -8.46 -17.73
CA MET A 136 2.17 -9.82 -17.62
C MET A 136 0.64 -9.76 -17.56
N ASN A 137 -0.04 -10.54 -18.42
CA ASN A 137 -1.50 -10.61 -18.48
C ASN A 137 -2.12 -10.98 -17.11
N LEU A 138 -1.38 -11.72 -16.27
CA LEU A 138 -1.81 -12.11 -14.94
C LEU A 138 -2.04 -10.92 -14.01
N TYR A 139 -1.30 -9.82 -14.19
CA TYR A 139 -1.34 -8.67 -13.29
C TYR A 139 -1.90 -7.41 -13.94
N ARG A 140 -1.72 -7.25 -15.27
CA ARG A 140 -2.16 -6.07 -15.99
C ARG A 140 -3.68 -5.91 -15.94
N GLU A 141 -4.15 -4.75 -15.48
CA GLU A 141 -5.58 -4.37 -15.44
C GLU A 141 -6.48 -5.39 -14.72
N ASN A 142 -5.94 -6.07 -13.69
CA ASN A 142 -6.65 -7.12 -12.96
C ASN A 142 -7.05 -6.76 -11.53
N PHE A 143 -6.58 -5.63 -11.00
CA PHE A 143 -6.83 -5.27 -9.61
C PHE A 143 -7.92 -4.21 -9.47
N ASP A 144 -8.78 -4.37 -8.43
CA ASP A 144 -9.73 -3.35 -8.01
C ASP A 144 -9.00 -2.11 -7.51
N LEU A 145 -7.96 -2.34 -6.72
CA LEU A 145 -7.11 -1.32 -6.14
C LEU A 145 -5.63 -1.65 -6.37
N CYS A 146 -4.87 -0.62 -6.73
CA CYS A 146 -3.42 -0.62 -6.52
C CYS A 146 -3.12 0.42 -5.45
N VAL A 147 -2.37 0.03 -4.42
CA VAL A 147 -1.93 0.94 -3.36
C VAL A 147 -0.42 1.05 -3.37
N SER A 148 0.11 2.20 -3.00
CA SER A 148 1.56 2.37 -2.86
C SER A 148 1.90 3.48 -1.87
N ARG A 149 2.93 3.26 -1.04
CA ARG A 149 3.41 4.19 -0.03
C ARG A 149 4.92 4.41 -0.17
N ALA A 150 5.36 5.67 -0.22
CA ALA A 150 6.77 6.08 -0.13
C ALA A 150 7.73 5.48 -1.19
N VAL A 151 7.27 5.22 -2.42
CA VAL A 151 8.10 4.57 -3.47
C VAL A 151 8.77 5.60 -4.39
N ALA A 152 8.01 6.57 -4.92
CA ALA A 152 8.49 7.55 -5.90
C ALA A 152 7.59 8.80 -5.94
N ASN A 153 7.98 9.80 -6.76
CA ASN A 153 7.08 10.90 -7.09
C ASN A 153 5.85 10.39 -7.86
N LEU A 154 4.74 11.14 -7.81
CA LEU A 154 3.45 10.69 -8.30
C LEU A 154 3.41 10.45 -9.82
N SER A 155 4.17 11.20 -10.65
CA SER A 155 4.24 10.95 -12.09
C SER A 155 4.83 9.57 -12.38
N THR A 156 5.99 9.26 -11.78
CA THR A 156 6.65 7.94 -11.87
C THR A 156 5.75 6.86 -11.29
N LEU A 157 5.19 7.11 -10.11
CA LEU A 157 4.36 6.14 -9.41
C LEU A 157 3.08 5.82 -10.18
N SER A 158 2.51 6.81 -10.87
CA SER A 158 1.36 6.60 -11.75
C SER A 158 1.69 5.64 -12.90
N GLU A 159 2.87 5.76 -13.51
CA GLU A 159 3.29 4.83 -14.56
C GLU A 159 3.51 3.41 -14.03
N TYR A 160 3.97 3.28 -12.79
CA TYR A 160 4.12 1.98 -12.15
C TYR A 160 2.78 1.33 -11.78
N CYS A 161 1.83 2.10 -11.22
CA CYS A 161 0.63 1.56 -10.55
C CYS A 161 -0.60 1.48 -11.46
N ILE A 162 -0.88 2.52 -12.27
CA ILE A 162 -2.12 2.59 -13.06
C ILE A 162 -2.29 1.40 -14.03
N PRO A 163 -1.24 0.88 -14.68
CA PRO A 163 -1.39 -0.28 -15.56
C PRO A 163 -1.87 -1.58 -14.90
N PHE A 164 -1.79 -1.71 -13.58
CA PHE A 164 -2.32 -2.87 -12.87
C PHE A 164 -3.82 -2.78 -12.57
N VAL A 165 -4.34 -1.55 -12.54
CA VAL A 165 -5.72 -1.27 -12.14
C VAL A 165 -6.67 -1.56 -13.28
N LYS A 166 -7.75 -2.31 -13.04
CA LYS A 166 -8.82 -2.53 -14.02
C LYS A 166 -9.58 -1.23 -14.30
N VAL A 167 -10.21 -1.11 -15.47
CA VAL A 167 -11.10 0.03 -15.76
C VAL A 167 -12.23 0.05 -14.72
N GLY A 168 -12.48 1.22 -14.14
CA GLY A 168 -13.40 1.41 -13.01
C GLY A 168 -12.76 1.21 -11.63
N GLY A 169 -11.56 0.63 -11.55
CA GLY A 169 -10.78 0.51 -10.31
C GLY A 169 -9.99 1.79 -9.98
N GLN A 170 -9.23 1.77 -8.90
CA GLN A 170 -8.51 2.95 -8.41
C GLN A 170 -7.05 2.65 -8.06
N PHE A 171 -6.17 3.60 -8.35
CA PHE A 171 -4.85 3.69 -7.75
C PHE A 171 -4.90 4.69 -6.60
N ILE A 172 -4.46 4.27 -5.40
CA ILE A 172 -4.38 5.10 -4.20
C ILE A 172 -2.92 5.29 -3.81
N SER A 173 -2.46 6.53 -3.86
CA SER A 173 -1.12 6.90 -3.39
C SER A 173 -1.19 7.50 -2.00
N TYR A 174 -0.44 6.92 -1.06
CA TYR A 174 -0.24 7.46 0.29
C TYR A 174 0.78 8.59 0.24
N LYS A 175 0.41 9.78 0.68
CA LYS A 175 1.24 11.00 0.61
C LYS A 175 1.18 11.79 1.92
N SER A 176 2.10 12.76 2.05
CA SER A 176 1.95 13.85 3.04
C SER A 176 0.85 14.82 2.60
N ALA A 177 0.36 15.63 3.53
CA ALA A 177 -0.68 16.65 3.25
C ALA A 177 -0.22 17.68 2.19
N GLU A 178 1.10 17.89 2.02
CA GLU A 178 1.70 18.84 1.09
C GLU A 178 1.87 18.30 -0.34
N CYS A 179 0.95 17.44 -0.81
CA CYS A 179 1.08 16.77 -2.11
C CYS A 179 0.52 17.53 -3.31
N ASN A 180 -0.11 18.69 -3.14
CA ASN A 180 -0.86 19.38 -4.22
C ASN A 180 0.01 19.63 -5.46
N LYS A 181 1.21 20.22 -5.29
CA LYS A 181 2.13 20.50 -6.40
C LYS A 181 2.58 19.23 -7.13
N GLU A 182 2.79 18.15 -6.37
CA GLU A 182 3.15 16.85 -6.93
C GLU A 182 2.00 16.26 -7.77
N VAL A 183 0.75 16.42 -7.29
CA VAL A 183 -0.45 16.00 -8.02
C VAL A 183 -0.60 16.78 -9.32
N ASP A 184 -0.44 18.10 -9.28
CA ASP A 184 -0.56 18.93 -10.48
C ASP A 184 0.47 18.55 -11.54
N ASN A 185 1.72 18.30 -11.14
CA ASN A 185 2.77 17.83 -12.04
C ASN A 185 2.48 16.44 -12.64
N ALA A 186 1.75 15.59 -11.92
CA ALA A 186 1.43 14.23 -12.37
C ALA A 186 0.20 14.12 -13.26
N ARG A 187 -0.64 15.18 -13.39
CA ARG A 187 -1.92 15.13 -14.14
C ARG A 187 -1.75 14.65 -15.58
N HIS A 188 -0.69 15.10 -16.25
CA HIS A 188 -0.40 14.69 -17.63
C HIS A 188 -0.10 13.17 -17.69
N ALA A 189 0.78 12.68 -16.85
CA ALA A 189 1.12 11.27 -16.75
C ALA A 189 -0.12 10.41 -16.46
N ILE A 190 -0.92 10.81 -15.47
CA ILE A 190 -2.15 10.12 -15.08
C ILE A 190 -3.10 9.99 -16.27
N SER A 191 -3.32 11.08 -17.00
CA SER A 191 -4.19 11.10 -18.19
C SER A 191 -3.69 10.19 -19.31
N LEU A 192 -2.37 10.23 -19.61
CA LEU A 192 -1.74 9.34 -20.61
C LEU A 192 -1.91 7.85 -20.27
N LEU A 193 -1.97 7.54 -19.00
CA LEU A 193 -2.09 6.15 -18.49
C LEU A 193 -3.54 5.68 -18.39
N GLY A 194 -4.51 6.53 -18.77
CA GLY A 194 -5.95 6.23 -18.75
C GLY A 194 -6.61 6.50 -17.39
N GLY A 195 -5.95 7.25 -16.52
CA GLY A 195 -6.46 7.63 -15.19
C GLY A 195 -6.95 9.08 -15.14
N LYS A 196 -7.66 9.40 -14.05
CA LYS A 196 -8.07 10.75 -13.67
C LYS A 196 -7.99 10.91 -12.16
N VAL A 197 -7.43 12.00 -11.68
CA VAL A 197 -7.48 12.32 -10.25
C VAL A 197 -8.95 12.46 -9.85
N LYS A 198 -9.40 11.58 -8.96
CA LYS A 198 -10.77 11.55 -8.45
C LYS A 198 -10.90 12.50 -7.26
N GLU A 199 -9.93 12.39 -6.34
CA GLU A 199 -10.02 13.08 -5.06
C GLU A 199 -8.63 13.15 -4.39
N ILE A 200 -8.43 14.17 -3.56
CA ILE A 200 -7.31 14.29 -2.63
C ILE A 200 -7.93 14.44 -1.24
N GLN A 201 -7.92 13.35 -0.48
CA GLN A 201 -8.43 13.32 0.88
C GLN A 201 -7.29 13.60 1.87
N LYS A 202 -7.29 14.79 2.49
CA LYS A 202 -6.35 15.15 3.56
C LYS A 202 -6.90 14.75 4.91
N PHE A 203 -6.04 14.28 5.80
CA PHE A 203 -6.37 13.88 7.17
C PHE A 203 -5.11 13.93 8.04
N GLU A 204 -5.29 13.74 9.34
CA GLU A 204 -4.20 13.70 10.32
C GLU A 204 -4.10 12.33 10.96
N ILE A 205 -2.88 11.92 11.29
CA ILE A 205 -2.56 10.78 12.15
C ILE A 205 -1.54 11.29 13.17
N GLY A 206 -1.91 11.33 14.44
CA GLY A 206 -1.15 12.05 15.45
C GLY A 206 -0.88 13.49 15.00
N ASP A 207 0.37 13.92 15.06
CA ASP A 207 0.80 15.25 14.61
C ASP A 207 1.21 15.29 13.13
N SER A 208 0.93 14.24 12.36
CA SER A 208 1.38 14.12 10.98
C SER A 208 0.24 14.32 9.99
N GLY A 209 0.32 15.37 9.16
CA GLY A 209 -0.59 15.57 8.03
C GLY A 209 -0.37 14.51 6.95
N ARG A 210 -1.45 13.86 6.52
CA ARG A 210 -1.50 12.80 5.50
C ARG A 210 -2.45 13.15 4.39
N ALA A 211 -2.27 12.50 3.25
CA ALA A 211 -3.23 12.58 2.14
C ALA A 211 -3.30 11.25 1.39
N PHE A 212 -4.50 10.91 0.96
CA PHE A 212 -4.70 9.95 -0.12
C PHE A 212 -4.93 10.69 -1.43
N VAL A 213 -4.15 10.34 -2.44
CA VAL A 213 -4.42 10.75 -3.81
C VAL A 213 -5.08 9.58 -4.51
N SER A 214 -6.38 9.69 -4.76
CA SER A 214 -7.19 8.69 -5.43
C SER A 214 -7.27 8.98 -6.93
N ILE A 215 -6.88 8.00 -7.75
CA ILE A 215 -6.87 8.09 -9.20
C ILE A 215 -7.79 6.99 -9.75
N LEU A 216 -8.90 7.41 -10.37
CA LEU A 216 -9.82 6.50 -11.03
C LEU A 216 -9.25 6.08 -12.39
N LYS A 217 -9.29 4.79 -12.68
CA LYS A 217 -8.95 4.25 -13.99
C LYS A 217 -10.16 4.36 -14.92
N GLU A 218 -10.15 5.31 -15.84
CA GLU A 218 -11.26 5.53 -16.78
C GLU A 218 -11.12 4.74 -18.09
N LYS A 219 -9.88 4.49 -18.53
CA LYS A 219 -9.57 3.81 -19.79
C LYS A 219 -8.40 2.86 -19.64
N SER A 220 -8.31 1.87 -20.52
CA SER A 220 -7.15 0.97 -20.59
C SER A 220 -5.84 1.74 -20.82
N SER A 221 -4.81 1.37 -20.10
CA SER A 221 -3.47 1.94 -20.31
C SER A 221 -2.91 1.51 -21.66
N PRO A 222 -2.34 2.44 -22.46
CA PRO A 222 -1.70 2.09 -23.72
C PRO A 222 -0.60 1.02 -23.53
N LYS A 223 -0.50 0.04 -24.44
CA LYS A 223 0.43 -1.09 -24.33
C LYS A 223 1.91 -0.69 -24.22
N LYS A 224 2.28 0.52 -24.67
CA LYS A 224 3.63 1.06 -24.54
C LYS A 224 4.02 1.39 -23.09
N TYR A 225 3.03 1.50 -22.18
CA TYR A 225 3.27 1.74 -20.75
C TYR A 225 3.02 0.49 -19.90
N PRO A 226 3.76 0.32 -18.80
CA PRO A 226 4.90 1.15 -18.41
C PRO A 226 6.05 1.02 -19.40
N ARG A 227 6.90 2.05 -19.48
CA ARG A 227 8.16 2.02 -20.25
C ARG A 227 9.13 0.99 -19.65
N LYS A 228 10.27 0.76 -20.31
CA LYS A 228 11.27 -0.20 -19.84
C LYS A 228 11.76 0.16 -18.42
N ALA A 229 12.17 -0.87 -17.68
CA ALA A 229 12.66 -0.75 -16.31
C ALA A 229 13.71 0.37 -16.16
N GLY A 230 13.51 1.22 -15.17
CA GLY A 230 14.34 2.37 -14.85
C GLY A 230 14.10 3.63 -15.69
N VAL A 231 13.35 3.57 -16.80
CA VAL A 231 13.01 4.76 -17.61
C VAL A 231 12.06 5.69 -16.86
N PRO A 232 10.96 5.20 -16.23
CA PRO A 232 10.02 6.07 -15.50
C PRO A 232 10.66 6.89 -14.39
N SER A 233 11.63 6.33 -13.67
CA SER A 233 12.32 7.04 -12.58
C SER A 233 13.32 8.09 -13.06
N LYS A 234 13.98 7.84 -14.21
CA LYS A 234 14.97 8.77 -14.78
C LYS A 234 14.34 9.91 -15.57
N MET A 235 13.22 9.64 -16.20
CA MET A 235 12.49 10.56 -17.09
C MET A 235 10.98 10.42 -16.82
N PRO A 236 10.45 10.97 -15.71
CA PRO A 236 9.01 10.94 -15.43
C PRO A 236 8.18 11.52 -16.60
N LEU A 237 6.94 11.01 -16.78
CA LEU A 237 5.98 11.50 -17.79
C LEU A 237 5.49 12.89 -17.46
#